data_1078c8740b35af3f0046e3f05a2e2815
#
_entry.id   1078c8740b35af3f0046e3f05a2e2815
#
_cell.length_a   1.000
_cell.length_b   1.000
_cell.length_c   1.000
_cell.angle_alpha   90.00
_cell.angle_beta   90.00
_cell.angle_gamma   90.00
#
_symmetry.space_group_name_H-M   'P 1'
#
loop_
_entity.id
_entity.type
_entity.pdbx_description
1 polymer ?
#
loop_
_entity_poly.entity_id
_entity_poly.type
_entity_poly.pdbx_seq_one_letter_code
_entity_poly.pdbx_strand_id
1 'polypeptide(L)'
;AVMAGMLCVSMLAGCGAKTENAPSEPAASEAAQTGEQESTEKAVEESAEAAGETPSWKKDTSPITIDWFVAYDWYGKVFDPVNNMADKKLQTETGITINVITGNADKLNALIVSGELPDVVTFDAVASQRLQMEDSGMVLDLEELSEKYAPDLNVPQSQKDWYRNDDGKWYSLVSFYYGPERCTDEFGGFLVTHNSNFVRTDLLEQIGMSMEDLKTKEGFYEALKKVKDEKLQYDGMDVIPLTGVYATNMAQQFGAQLEDKEGNLQDIKLQPEYLEALKFYNRLYREGLITTDEFTQDQTQRDQKVASGQVFMAQGWMTVKQPRSALYSSDPNAKMLYCGSITTGDSGNQHYLSSINAAGWTTTMITKSAEHPDRIISLFSYLTQEEAALDEEYGCGCYDIVDGKAIRKEEAVKEYEDDYNAAYNKYNMNLSFAMDYTIIQKYENLNVENELEKDRINMERDKDAQLYDDKCFSDINPMAGTDLAAIKASIDEYWKSAEPQMIMASSEEECEKLYQQAIDQIKSMGFDQLYEFQNEKFHKNKQKLGIDFAWPSLQ
;
A
#
# COMPACT_ATOMS: atom_id res chain seq x y z
N ALA A 1 27.22 33.76 4.66
CA ALA A 1 27.04 35.13 4.19
C ALA A 1 25.99 35.09 3.08
N VAL A 2 24.74 35.43 3.40
CA VAL A 2 24.08 36.73 3.25
C VAL A 2 23.79 37.06 1.78
N MET A 3 22.63 37.18 1.28
CA MET A 3 21.48 38.09 1.30
C MET A 3 20.43 37.57 0.31
N ALA A 4 19.17 37.40 0.54
CA ALA A 4 18.10 38.41 0.79
C ALA A 4 17.80 39.37 -0.37
N GLY A 5 16.55 39.45 -0.74
CA GLY A 5 15.90 40.52 -1.48
C GLY A 5 14.77 40.01 -2.37
N MET A 6 13.55 40.03 -1.96
CA MET A 6 12.56 41.11 -1.98
C MET A 6 11.82 41.31 -3.32
N LEU A 7 10.54 41.00 -3.25
CA LEU A 7 9.35 41.81 -3.55
C LEU A 7 9.19 42.43 -4.95
N CYS A 8 8.03 42.22 -5.57
CA CYS A 8 7.10 43.32 -5.86
C CYS A 8 5.67 42.85 -6.17
N VAL A 9 4.77 43.39 -5.41
CA VAL A 9 3.32 43.49 -5.58
C VAL A 9 2.97 44.50 -6.68
N SER A 10 1.95 44.25 -7.46
CA SER A 10 1.12 45.32 -7.99
C SER A 10 -0.33 44.90 -8.22
N MET A 11 -1.15 45.44 -7.36
CA MET A 11 -2.60 45.63 -7.60
C MET A 11 -2.84 46.59 -8.76
N LEU A 12 -3.94 46.40 -9.46
CA LEU A 12 -4.78 47.54 -9.87
C LEU A 12 -6.22 47.08 -10.13
N ALA A 13 -7.11 47.83 -9.52
CA ALA A 13 -8.55 47.78 -9.54
C ALA A 13 -9.14 48.53 -10.73
N GLY A 14 -10.41 48.28 -11.01
CA GLY A 14 -11.23 49.16 -11.87
C GLY A 14 -12.66 48.65 -12.07
N CYS A 15 -13.55 49.10 -11.20
CA CYS A 15 -14.98 49.54 -11.35
C CYS A 15 -15.57 49.47 -12.77
N GLY A 16 -16.81 49.09 -13.04
CA GLY A 16 -18.09 49.33 -12.39
C GLY A 16 -19.19 49.31 -13.45
N ALA A 17 -20.34 48.88 -13.15
CA ALA A 17 -21.61 49.61 -13.18
C ALA A 17 -22.83 48.67 -13.31
N LYS A 18 -23.80 48.97 -12.49
CA LYS A 18 -25.14 48.40 -12.34
C LYS A 18 -26.03 48.62 -13.60
N THR A 19 -27.00 47.73 -13.80
CA THR A 19 -28.43 48.18 -13.84
C THR A 19 -29.38 47.00 -13.58
N GLU A 20 -30.36 47.28 -12.76
CA GLU A 20 -31.54 46.52 -12.35
C GLU A 20 -32.52 46.27 -13.50
N ASN A 21 -33.26 45.18 -13.44
CA ASN A 21 -34.73 45.18 -13.26
C ASN A 21 -35.30 43.76 -13.35
N ALA A 22 -36.01 43.34 -12.32
CA ALA A 22 -37.07 42.34 -12.32
C ALA A 22 -38.42 43.06 -12.48
N PRO A 23 -39.62 42.44 -12.47
CA PRO A 23 -40.04 41.04 -12.58
C PRO A 23 -41.24 40.83 -13.53
N SER A 24 -41.65 39.60 -13.79
CA SER A 24 -43.10 39.23 -13.89
C SER A 24 -43.32 37.74 -14.09
N GLU A 25 -43.93 37.10 -13.13
CA GLU A 25 -44.87 35.98 -13.30
C GLU A 25 -46.26 36.55 -13.64
N PRO A 26 -47.31 35.75 -14.02
CA PRO A 26 -47.53 34.30 -13.88
C PRO A 26 -48.30 33.66 -15.07
N ALA A 27 -48.48 32.37 -15.08
CA ALA A 27 -49.78 31.69 -15.11
C ALA A 27 -49.69 30.19 -15.52
N ALA A 28 -50.40 29.42 -14.78
CA ALA A 28 -50.61 27.99 -14.85
C ALA A 28 -51.38 27.52 -16.08
N SER A 29 -51.18 26.26 -16.48
CA SER A 29 -52.27 25.37 -16.84
C SER A 29 -51.89 23.89 -16.75
N GLU A 30 -52.75 23.14 -16.08
CA GLU A 30 -52.82 21.71 -15.85
C GLU A 30 -52.82 20.85 -17.12
N ALA A 31 -52.26 19.64 -17.08
CA ALA A 31 -52.98 18.37 -17.05
C ALA A 31 -52.11 17.15 -17.34
N ALA A 32 -52.03 16.31 -16.36
CA ALA A 32 -52.18 14.83 -16.32
C ALA A 32 -51.56 13.94 -17.40
N GLN A 33 -50.69 13.01 -16.95
CA GLN A 33 -50.94 11.59 -16.80
C GLN A 33 -49.66 10.86 -16.39
N THR A 34 -49.67 10.38 -15.18
CA THR A 34 -49.54 8.99 -14.65
C THR A 34 -48.87 7.96 -15.54
N GLY A 35 -47.80 7.37 -15.00
CA GLY A 35 -47.43 6.02 -15.32
C GLY A 35 -45.95 5.70 -15.05
N GLU A 36 -45.76 4.88 -14.01
CA GLU A 36 -44.59 4.00 -13.81
C GLU A 36 -43.22 4.63 -13.44
N GLN A 37 -43.13 4.90 -12.15
CA GLN A 37 -41.83 4.97 -11.47
C GLN A 37 -42.03 4.29 -10.09
N GLU A 38 -42.18 2.98 -10.13
CA GLU A 38 -42.27 2.14 -8.94
C GLU A 38 -41.70 0.76 -9.25
N SER A 39 -40.37 0.62 -9.29
CA SER A 39 -39.71 -0.69 -9.26
C SER A 39 -38.20 -0.71 -8.90
N THR A 40 -37.57 0.39 -8.54
CA THR A 40 -36.13 0.37 -8.18
C THR A 40 -35.81 0.65 -6.72
N GLU A 41 -36.76 1.14 -5.92
CA GLU A 41 -36.54 1.31 -4.47
C GLU A 41 -36.79 0.03 -3.64
N LYS A 42 -37.44 -1.00 -4.20
CA LYS A 42 -37.77 -2.23 -3.47
C LYS A 42 -36.65 -3.27 -3.42
N ALA A 43 -35.61 -3.19 -4.22
CA ALA A 43 -34.53 -4.18 -4.25
C ALA A 43 -33.40 -3.91 -3.24
N VAL A 44 -33.27 -2.67 -2.75
CA VAL A 44 -32.27 -2.30 -1.74
C VAL A 44 -32.81 -2.42 -0.32
N GLU A 45 -34.15 -2.32 -0.14
CA GLU A 45 -34.78 -2.53 1.17
C GLU A 45 -34.96 -4.01 1.56
N GLU A 46 -34.92 -4.95 0.61
CA GLU A 46 -35.14 -6.38 0.89
C GLU A 46 -33.92 -7.14 1.39
N SER A 47 -32.70 -6.56 1.35
CA SER A 47 -31.49 -7.12 1.98
C SER A 47 -31.26 -6.62 3.42
N ALA A 48 -31.98 -5.60 3.87
CA ALA A 48 -31.86 -5.00 5.21
C ALA A 48 -32.92 -5.46 6.22
N GLU A 49 -33.94 -6.25 5.80
CA GLU A 49 -35.05 -6.66 6.68
C GLU A 49 -34.84 -8.01 7.39
N ALA A 50 -33.64 -8.59 7.42
CA ALA A 50 -33.41 -9.90 8.02
C ALA A 50 -32.77 -9.92 9.43
N ALA A 51 -32.53 -8.76 10.09
CA ALA A 51 -32.13 -8.76 11.51
C ALA A 51 -32.50 -7.45 12.20
N GLY A 52 -33.46 -7.52 13.10
CA GLY A 52 -34.18 -6.44 13.78
C GLY A 52 -33.42 -5.59 14.79
N GLU A 53 -32.18 -5.25 14.64
CA GLU A 53 -31.50 -4.30 15.52
C GLU A 53 -30.92 -3.13 14.74
N THR A 54 -31.15 -1.90 15.26
CA THR A 54 -30.54 -0.68 14.71
C THR A 54 -29.01 -0.78 14.75
N PRO A 55 -28.28 -0.55 13.64
CA PRO A 55 -26.83 -0.55 13.63
C PRO A 55 -26.22 0.36 14.70
N SER A 56 -25.08 -0.04 15.24
CA SER A 56 -24.45 0.66 16.37
C SER A 56 -24.21 2.14 16.09
N TRP A 57 -23.75 2.48 14.88
CA TRP A 57 -23.48 3.86 14.48
C TRP A 57 -24.73 4.75 14.30
N LYS A 58 -25.92 4.13 14.23
CA LYS A 58 -27.22 4.84 14.13
C LYS A 58 -27.94 4.99 15.47
N LYS A 59 -27.41 4.37 16.55
CA LYS A 59 -28.05 4.44 17.89
C LYS A 59 -27.94 5.82 18.53
N ASP A 60 -26.81 6.50 18.31
CA ASP A 60 -26.58 7.89 18.71
C ASP A 60 -25.92 8.66 17.57
N THR A 61 -26.62 9.62 16.98
CA THR A 61 -26.16 10.47 15.90
C THR A 61 -26.00 11.94 16.34
N SER A 62 -25.92 12.19 17.65
CA SER A 62 -25.65 13.53 18.15
C SER A 62 -24.30 14.04 17.64
N PRO A 63 -24.21 15.31 17.24
CA PRO A 63 -22.99 15.85 16.63
C PRO A 63 -21.81 15.82 17.62
N ILE A 64 -20.70 15.22 17.19
CA ILE A 64 -19.41 15.27 17.86
C ILE A 64 -18.29 15.49 16.85
N THR A 65 -17.14 15.93 17.32
CA THR A 65 -15.89 15.98 16.54
C THR A 65 -14.86 15.11 17.23
N ILE A 66 -14.15 14.29 16.45
CA ILE A 66 -13.03 13.48 16.93
C ILE A 66 -11.74 13.94 16.26
N ASP A 67 -10.64 13.94 17.01
CA ASP A 67 -9.29 14.19 16.53
C ASP A 67 -8.64 12.88 16.12
N TRP A 68 -8.27 12.78 14.83
CA TRP A 68 -7.67 11.57 14.27
C TRP A 68 -6.30 11.86 13.66
N PHE A 69 -5.25 11.39 14.32
CA PHE A 69 -3.88 11.50 13.81
C PHE A 69 -3.53 10.36 12.87
N VAL A 70 -2.99 10.70 11.70
CA VAL A 70 -2.48 9.76 10.69
C VAL A 70 -0.98 10.02 10.48
N ALA A 71 -0.15 9.02 10.74
CA ALA A 71 1.32 9.13 10.72
C ALA A 71 1.92 8.98 9.31
N TYR A 72 1.28 9.59 8.31
CA TYR A 72 1.76 9.65 6.93
C TYR A 72 1.70 11.10 6.44
N ASP A 73 2.85 11.72 6.19
CA ASP A 73 2.96 13.12 5.77
C ASP A 73 2.42 13.38 4.37
N TRP A 74 2.35 12.34 3.51
CA TRP A 74 1.72 12.38 2.19
C TRP A 74 0.18 12.34 2.25
N TYR A 75 -0.42 12.02 3.40
CA TYR A 75 -1.87 11.89 3.55
C TYR A 75 -2.52 13.26 3.69
N GLY A 76 -3.16 13.73 2.64
CA GLY A 76 -3.75 15.07 2.54
C GLY A 76 -5.27 15.14 2.74
N LYS A 77 -5.90 14.14 3.39
CA LYS A 77 -7.34 14.15 3.61
C LYS A 77 -7.78 15.34 4.44
N VAL A 78 -8.78 16.04 3.91
CA VAL A 78 -9.61 17.00 4.65
C VAL A 78 -11.03 16.46 4.67
N PHE A 79 -11.62 16.32 5.85
CA PHE A 79 -13.01 15.90 5.98
C PHE A 79 -13.94 17.04 5.52
N ASP A 80 -14.68 16.82 4.43
CA ASP A 80 -15.52 17.85 3.79
C ASP A 80 -16.93 17.32 3.45
N PRO A 81 -17.85 17.28 4.41
CA PRO A 81 -19.21 16.80 4.18
C PRO A 81 -20.06 17.71 3.29
N VAL A 82 -19.53 18.86 2.88
CA VAL A 82 -20.22 19.78 1.95
C VAL A 82 -19.97 19.35 0.49
N ASN A 83 -18.72 19.02 0.15
CA ASN A 83 -18.31 18.76 -1.22
C ASN A 83 -18.01 17.27 -1.49
N ASN A 84 -17.76 16.46 -0.46
CA ASN A 84 -17.50 15.03 -0.59
C ASN A 84 -18.74 14.23 -0.20
N MET A 85 -19.21 13.34 -1.08
CA MET A 85 -20.43 12.55 -0.90
C MET A 85 -20.29 11.49 0.19
N ALA A 86 -19.15 10.84 0.28
CA ALA A 86 -18.91 9.81 1.29
C ALA A 86 -18.77 10.42 2.69
N ASP A 87 -18.07 11.56 2.83
CA ASP A 87 -17.98 12.29 4.10
C ASP A 87 -19.37 12.78 4.56
N LYS A 88 -20.19 13.26 3.62
CA LYS A 88 -21.57 13.65 3.91
C LYS A 88 -22.43 12.49 4.40
N LYS A 89 -22.32 11.33 3.74
CA LYS A 89 -23.01 10.10 4.15
C LYS A 89 -22.56 9.69 5.55
N LEU A 90 -21.24 9.58 5.80
CA LEU A 90 -20.69 9.24 7.12
C LEU A 90 -21.22 10.19 8.19
N GLN A 91 -21.09 11.50 8.01
CA GLN A 91 -21.57 12.49 8.99
C GLN A 91 -23.10 12.38 9.22
N THR A 92 -23.88 12.18 8.15
CA THR A 92 -25.35 12.06 8.26
C THR A 92 -25.75 10.82 9.04
N GLU A 93 -25.07 9.69 8.82
CA GLU A 93 -25.40 8.42 9.45
C GLU A 93 -24.87 8.27 10.87
N THR A 94 -23.73 8.88 11.17
CA THR A 94 -23.04 8.73 12.47
C THR A 94 -23.11 9.97 13.37
N GLY A 95 -23.36 11.16 12.83
CA GLY A 95 -23.23 12.44 13.54
C GLY A 95 -21.78 12.86 13.81
N ILE A 96 -20.78 12.12 13.29
CA ILE A 96 -19.36 12.36 13.60
C ILE A 96 -18.72 13.24 12.52
N THR A 97 -17.98 14.25 12.97
CA THR A 97 -17.03 15.03 12.18
C THR A 97 -15.62 14.60 12.53
N ILE A 98 -14.76 14.40 11.52
CA ILE A 98 -13.38 13.96 11.73
C ILE A 98 -12.44 15.15 11.51
N ASN A 99 -11.70 15.54 12.54
CA ASN A 99 -10.58 16.47 12.43
C ASN A 99 -9.30 15.66 12.15
N VAL A 100 -8.87 15.63 10.89
CA VAL A 100 -7.69 14.87 10.47
C VAL A 100 -6.42 15.67 10.76
N ILE A 101 -5.49 15.05 11.50
CA ILE A 101 -4.19 15.59 11.85
C ILE A 101 -3.12 14.72 11.20
N THR A 102 -2.37 15.25 10.25
CA THR A 102 -1.30 14.50 9.56
C THR A 102 0.07 14.73 10.18
N GLY A 103 0.93 13.75 10.04
CA GLY A 103 2.32 13.79 10.48
C GLY A 103 3.10 12.57 10.00
N ASN A 104 4.21 12.31 10.66
CA ASN A 104 5.07 11.16 10.38
C ASN A 104 5.39 10.41 11.69
N ALA A 105 6.24 9.39 11.60
CA ALA A 105 6.65 8.60 12.77
C ALA A 105 7.33 9.43 13.87
N ASP A 106 8.09 10.48 13.52
CA ASP A 106 8.73 11.35 14.51
C ASP A 106 7.70 12.14 15.32
N LYS A 107 6.66 12.66 14.65
CA LYS A 107 5.55 13.34 15.33
C LYS A 107 4.76 12.37 16.20
N LEU A 108 4.53 11.13 15.76
CA LEU A 108 3.92 10.09 16.58
C LEU A 108 4.75 9.82 17.82
N ASN A 109 6.07 9.65 17.70
CA ASN A 109 6.97 9.47 18.84
C ASN A 109 6.89 10.63 19.83
N ALA A 110 6.82 11.87 19.34
CA ALA A 110 6.67 13.05 20.19
C ALA A 110 5.34 13.04 20.98
N LEU A 111 4.23 12.65 20.33
CA LEU A 111 2.91 12.51 20.96
C LEU A 111 2.91 11.39 22.02
N ILE A 112 3.54 10.24 21.73
CA ILE A 112 3.70 9.13 22.69
C ILE A 112 4.50 9.60 23.93
N VAL A 113 5.62 10.29 23.73
CA VAL A 113 6.49 10.77 24.81
C VAL A 113 5.81 11.85 25.64
N SER A 114 5.08 12.78 25.04
CA SER A 114 4.34 13.83 25.77
C SER A 114 3.09 13.30 26.47
N GLY A 115 2.53 12.18 26.01
CA GLY A 115 1.23 11.67 26.45
C GLY A 115 0.03 12.48 25.92
N GLU A 116 0.26 13.41 25.00
CA GLU A 116 -0.79 14.26 24.38
C GLU A 116 -1.32 13.61 23.11
N LEU A 117 -1.86 12.39 23.23
CA LEU A 117 -2.42 11.64 22.11
C LEU A 117 -3.82 12.17 21.76
N PRO A 118 -4.17 12.28 20.45
CA PRO A 118 -5.54 12.55 20.01
C PRO A 118 -6.45 11.34 20.27
N ASP A 119 -7.75 11.45 19.93
CA ASP A 119 -8.74 10.39 20.17
C ASP A 119 -8.39 9.09 19.44
N VAL A 120 -7.94 9.21 18.18
CA VAL A 120 -7.59 8.09 17.32
C VAL A 120 -6.22 8.31 16.70
N VAL A 121 -5.44 7.24 16.59
CA VAL A 121 -4.14 7.23 15.90
C VAL A 121 -4.09 6.12 14.86
N THR A 122 -3.56 6.43 13.68
CA THR A 122 -3.30 5.47 12.60
C THR A 122 -1.85 5.57 12.15
N PHE A 123 -1.19 4.42 12.03
CA PHE A 123 0.20 4.29 11.59
C PHE A 123 0.47 2.86 11.08
N ASP A 124 1.70 2.55 10.71
CA ASP A 124 2.09 1.23 10.19
C ASP A 124 1.87 0.11 11.22
N ALA A 125 1.16 -0.96 10.84
CA ALA A 125 0.76 -2.04 11.75
C ALA A 125 1.95 -2.79 12.36
N VAL A 126 3.09 -2.85 11.64
CA VAL A 126 4.31 -3.52 12.11
C VAL A 126 5.29 -2.56 12.80
N ALA A 127 4.92 -1.29 13.00
CA ALA A 127 5.76 -0.32 13.69
C ALA A 127 5.85 -0.63 15.20
N SER A 128 7.05 -0.50 15.75
CA SER A 128 7.30 -0.77 17.19
C SER A 128 6.51 0.11 18.16
N GLN A 129 6.02 1.26 17.68
CA GLN A 129 5.14 2.16 18.43
C GLN A 129 3.82 1.49 18.83
N ARG A 130 3.33 0.53 18.03
CA ARG A 130 2.12 -0.23 18.35
C ARG A 130 2.27 -0.96 19.68
N LEU A 131 3.27 -1.83 19.79
CA LEU A 131 3.54 -2.57 21.02
C LEU A 131 3.87 -1.62 22.19
N GLN A 132 4.61 -0.54 21.93
CA GLN A 132 4.91 0.46 22.95
C GLN A 132 3.65 1.09 23.55
N MET A 133 2.67 1.45 22.72
CA MET A 133 1.42 2.06 23.19
C MET A 133 0.52 1.05 23.90
N GLU A 134 0.47 -0.19 23.41
CA GLU A 134 -0.27 -1.29 24.03
C GLU A 134 0.30 -1.60 25.43
N ASP A 135 1.60 -1.88 25.56
CA ASP A 135 2.26 -2.25 26.80
C ASP A 135 2.27 -1.11 27.83
N SER A 136 2.37 0.15 27.37
CA SER A 136 2.28 1.33 28.25
C SER A 136 0.84 1.69 28.64
N GLY A 137 -0.13 0.95 28.12
CA GLY A 137 -1.55 1.15 28.43
C GLY A 137 -2.09 2.50 27.95
N MET A 138 -1.63 3.00 26.80
CA MET A 138 -2.05 4.26 26.20
C MET A 138 -3.29 4.13 25.33
N VAL A 139 -3.74 2.91 25.04
CA VAL A 139 -4.85 2.58 24.14
C VAL A 139 -5.92 1.77 24.85
N LEU A 140 -7.10 1.73 24.27
CA LEU A 140 -8.28 1.04 24.78
C LEU A 140 -8.47 -0.31 24.11
N ASP A 141 -8.97 -1.29 24.86
CA ASP A 141 -9.34 -2.61 24.37
C ASP A 141 -10.55 -2.51 23.44
N LEU A 142 -10.33 -2.80 22.14
CA LEU A 142 -11.37 -2.71 21.12
C LEU A 142 -12.40 -3.86 21.26
N GLU A 143 -12.02 -5.00 21.85
CA GLU A 143 -12.96 -6.09 22.08
C GLU A 143 -13.97 -5.71 23.16
N GLU A 144 -13.48 -5.20 24.32
CA GLU A 144 -14.36 -4.71 25.39
C GLU A 144 -15.30 -3.59 24.90
N LEU A 145 -14.76 -2.64 24.11
CA LEU A 145 -15.56 -1.56 23.54
C LEU A 145 -16.60 -2.07 22.54
N SER A 146 -16.21 -3.00 21.65
CA SER A 146 -17.13 -3.52 20.61
C SER A 146 -18.24 -4.36 21.23
N GLU A 147 -17.94 -5.23 22.18
CA GLU A 147 -18.98 -6.02 22.89
C GLU A 147 -20.03 -5.13 23.54
N LYS A 148 -19.61 -4.00 24.07
CA LYS A 148 -20.49 -3.09 24.82
C LYS A 148 -21.27 -2.12 23.94
N TYR A 149 -20.64 -1.55 22.91
CA TYR A 149 -21.20 -0.42 22.17
C TYR A 149 -21.42 -0.70 20.68
N ALA A 150 -20.66 -1.62 20.09
CA ALA A 150 -20.67 -1.92 18.65
C ALA A 150 -20.57 -3.43 18.35
N PRO A 151 -21.57 -4.25 18.80
CA PRO A 151 -21.54 -5.69 18.59
C PRO A 151 -21.60 -6.11 17.11
N ASP A 152 -21.92 -5.19 16.24
CA ASP A 152 -21.92 -5.33 14.78
C ASP A 152 -20.60 -4.93 14.11
N LEU A 153 -19.52 -4.72 14.88
CA LEU A 153 -18.19 -4.51 14.36
C LEU A 153 -17.72 -5.75 13.58
N ASN A 154 -17.51 -5.56 12.28
CA ASN A 154 -17.17 -6.64 11.34
C ASN A 154 -15.65 -6.73 11.12
N VAL A 155 -14.96 -7.51 11.95
CA VAL A 155 -13.52 -7.75 11.82
C VAL A 155 -13.25 -9.25 11.85
N PRO A 156 -12.42 -9.80 10.91
CA PRO A 156 -12.07 -11.22 10.89
C PRO A 156 -11.50 -11.70 12.23
N GLN A 157 -11.94 -12.89 12.68
CA GLN A 157 -11.45 -13.44 13.95
C GLN A 157 -9.95 -13.70 13.90
N SER A 158 -9.42 -14.14 12.76
CA SER A 158 -7.97 -14.34 12.57
C SER A 158 -7.17 -13.06 12.75
N GLN A 159 -7.71 -11.88 12.39
CA GLN A 159 -7.08 -10.58 12.66
C GLN A 159 -7.03 -10.29 14.16
N LYS A 160 -8.16 -10.47 14.86
CA LYS A 160 -8.22 -10.28 16.31
C LYS A 160 -7.22 -11.19 17.02
N ASP A 161 -7.19 -12.48 16.65
CA ASP A 161 -6.31 -13.47 17.27
C ASP A 161 -4.82 -13.17 16.98
N TRP A 162 -4.49 -12.72 15.77
CA TRP A 162 -3.12 -12.33 15.42
C TRP A 162 -2.65 -11.10 16.20
N TYR A 163 -3.50 -10.07 16.33
CA TYR A 163 -3.18 -8.81 17.00
C TYR A 163 -3.52 -8.78 18.49
N ARG A 164 -3.97 -9.91 19.07
CA ARG A 164 -4.16 -10.02 20.52
C ARG A 164 -2.81 -10.01 21.21
N ASN A 165 -2.62 -9.05 22.14
CA ASN A 165 -1.40 -8.86 22.90
C ASN A 165 -1.25 -9.94 23.98
N ASP A 166 -0.08 -10.01 24.65
CA ASP A 166 0.22 -10.97 25.70
C ASP A 166 -0.71 -10.87 26.92
N ASP A 167 -1.35 -9.70 27.13
CA ASP A 167 -2.38 -9.50 28.16
C ASP A 167 -3.77 -10.08 27.79
N GLY A 168 -3.90 -10.67 26.60
CA GLY A 168 -5.12 -11.26 26.08
C GLY A 168 -6.10 -10.28 25.43
N LYS A 169 -5.74 -9.00 25.30
CA LYS A 169 -6.59 -7.92 24.77
C LYS A 169 -6.28 -7.61 23.32
N TRP A 170 -7.28 -7.02 22.64
CA TRP A 170 -7.16 -6.60 21.26
C TRP A 170 -7.27 -5.08 21.14
N TYR A 171 -6.19 -4.42 20.71
CA TYR A 171 -6.06 -2.97 20.65
C TYR A 171 -6.03 -2.37 19.25
N SER A 172 -5.80 -3.22 18.22
CA SER A 172 -5.40 -2.81 16.88
C SER A 172 -6.45 -3.21 15.84
N LEU A 173 -7.18 -2.25 15.28
CA LEU A 173 -7.93 -2.44 14.05
C LEU A 173 -6.98 -2.27 12.87
N VAL A 174 -6.77 -3.35 12.10
CA VAL A 174 -5.76 -3.37 11.04
C VAL A 174 -6.43 -3.41 9.67
N SER A 175 -6.00 -2.51 8.78
CA SER A 175 -6.48 -2.47 7.41
C SER A 175 -5.67 -3.38 6.50
N PHE A 176 -6.26 -3.77 5.37
CA PHE A 176 -5.61 -4.62 4.36
C PHE A 176 -5.06 -5.94 4.94
N TYR A 177 -5.73 -6.49 5.95
CA TYR A 177 -5.36 -7.78 6.53
C TYR A 177 -5.90 -8.92 5.67
N TYR A 178 -5.00 -9.67 5.02
CA TYR A 178 -5.33 -10.83 4.21
C TYR A 178 -5.23 -12.13 5.03
N GLY A 179 -6.16 -12.30 5.94
CA GLY A 179 -6.28 -13.56 6.70
C GLY A 179 -6.83 -14.71 5.85
N PRO A 180 -6.87 -15.93 6.41
CA PRO A 180 -7.37 -17.12 5.71
C PRO A 180 -8.78 -16.93 5.13
N GLU A 181 -9.62 -16.14 5.79
CA GLU A 181 -10.99 -15.84 5.38
C GLU A 181 -11.06 -15.04 4.07
N ARG A 182 -9.98 -14.32 3.72
CA ARG A 182 -9.85 -13.50 2.52
C ARG A 182 -9.08 -14.17 1.39
N CYS A 183 -8.48 -15.34 1.66
CA CYS A 183 -7.68 -16.09 0.69
C CYS A 183 -8.46 -17.26 0.06
N THR A 184 -9.76 -17.12 -0.08
CA THR A 184 -10.67 -18.12 -0.65
C THR A 184 -11.05 -17.79 -2.10
N ASP A 185 -11.61 -18.76 -2.81
CA ASP A 185 -12.08 -18.56 -4.20
C ASP A 185 -13.11 -17.44 -4.32
N GLU A 186 -13.91 -17.19 -3.27
CA GLU A 186 -14.88 -16.09 -3.22
C GLU A 186 -14.21 -14.73 -3.36
N PHE A 187 -13.01 -14.59 -2.81
CA PHE A 187 -12.18 -13.40 -2.86
C PHE A 187 -11.12 -13.45 -3.99
N GLY A 188 -11.15 -14.49 -4.82
CA GLY A 188 -10.21 -14.67 -5.92
C GLY A 188 -8.86 -15.23 -5.51
N GLY A 189 -8.78 -15.83 -4.34
CA GLY A 189 -7.57 -16.49 -3.82
C GLY A 189 -6.53 -15.53 -3.23
N PHE A 190 -5.31 -16.01 -3.09
CA PHE A 190 -4.18 -15.21 -2.62
C PHE A 190 -3.79 -14.15 -3.63
N LEU A 191 -3.38 -12.99 -3.15
CA LEU A 191 -2.76 -11.96 -3.97
C LEU A 191 -1.25 -11.92 -3.77
N VAL A 192 -0.56 -11.63 -4.85
CA VAL A 192 0.90 -11.46 -4.87
C VAL A 192 1.25 -10.02 -4.53
N THR A 193 2.37 -9.80 -3.83
CA THR A 193 2.89 -8.45 -3.59
C THR A 193 3.26 -7.75 -4.90
N HIS A 194 3.13 -6.43 -4.93
CA HIS A 194 3.38 -5.58 -6.10
C HIS A 194 4.87 -5.38 -6.42
N ASN A 195 5.76 -6.11 -5.77
CA ASN A 195 7.20 -5.91 -5.88
C ASN A 195 7.79 -6.74 -7.04
N SER A 196 7.65 -6.26 -8.26
CA SER A 196 7.82 -7.03 -9.48
C SER A 196 8.57 -6.27 -10.57
N ASN A 197 8.82 -6.94 -11.70
CA ASN A 197 9.46 -6.37 -12.87
C ASN A 197 8.42 -5.96 -13.91
N PHE A 198 8.67 -4.81 -14.55
CA PHE A 198 7.84 -4.27 -15.63
C PHE A 198 8.73 -3.92 -16.82
N VAL A 199 8.23 -4.14 -18.03
CA VAL A 199 8.97 -3.90 -19.26
C VAL A 199 8.12 -3.16 -20.30
N ARG A 200 8.74 -2.28 -21.07
CA ARG A 200 8.20 -1.66 -22.28
C ARG A 200 8.12 -2.72 -23.39
N THR A 201 6.93 -3.27 -23.58
CA THR A 201 6.71 -4.39 -24.54
C THR A 201 6.97 -4.00 -25.98
N ASP A 202 6.67 -2.77 -26.37
CA ASP A 202 6.96 -2.21 -27.67
C ASP A 202 8.50 -2.12 -27.94
N LEU A 203 9.27 -1.75 -26.95
CA LEU A 203 10.74 -1.74 -27.05
C LEU A 203 11.34 -3.15 -27.00
N LEU A 204 10.71 -4.05 -26.22
CA LEU A 204 11.11 -5.45 -26.14
C LEU A 204 10.95 -6.16 -27.51
N GLU A 205 9.82 -5.94 -28.18
CA GLU A 205 9.58 -6.42 -29.53
C GLU A 205 10.58 -5.83 -30.53
N GLN A 206 10.92 -4.55 -30.41
CA GLN A 206 11.89 -3.87 -31.26
C GLN A 206 13.29 -4.52 -31.20
N ILE A 207 13.72 -5.00 -30.03
CA ILE A 207 14.99 -5.75 -29.88
C ILE A 207 14.85 -7.24 -30.16
N GLY A 208 13.68 -7.70 -30.62
CA GLY A 208 13.42 -9.09 -31.03
C GLY A 208 13.41 -10.07 -29.85
N MET A 209 12.94 -9.65 -28.68
CA MET A 209 12.80 -10.49 -27.48
C MET A 209 11.36 -10.55 -27.02
N SER A 210 11.07 -11.51 -26.14
CA SER A 210 9.76 -11.75 -25.54
C SER A 210 9.82 -11.69 -24.00
N MET A 211 8.66 -11.61 -23.34
CA MET A 211 8.59 -11.64 -21.87
C MET A 211 9.14 -12.95 -21.27
N GLU A 212 9.03 -14.07 -22.01
CA GLU A 212 9.56 -15.36 -21.55
C GLU A 212 11.08 -15.35 -21.43
N ASP A 213 11.77 -14.61 -22.31
CA ASP A 213 13.23 -14.46 -22.25
C ASP A 213 13.68 -13.75 -20.96
N LEU A 214 12.82 -12.89 -20.37
CA LEU A 214 13.13 -12.10 -19.17
C LEU A 214 13.06 -12.91 -17.86
N LYS A 215 12.55 -14.13 -17.90
CA LYS A 215 12.43 -14.99 -16.71
C LYS A 215 13.75 -15.62 -16.27
N THR A 216 14.81 -15.47 -17.06
CA THR A 216 16.16 -15.94 -16.70
C THR A 216 17.10 -14.77 -16.44
N LYS A 217 18.09 -14.96 -15.57
CA LYS A 217 19.13 -13.96 -15.26
C LYS A 217 19.86 -13.47 -16.53
N GLU A 218 20.23 -14.42 -17.41
CA GLU A 218 20.88 -14.12 -18.66
C GLU A 218 19.99 -13.40 -19.64
N GLY A 219 18.74 -13.84 -19.82
CA GLY A 219 17.81 -13.18 -20.74
C GLY A 219 17.45 -11.77 -20.28
N PHE A 220 17.28 -11.57 -18.97
CA PHE A 220 17.10 -10.24 -18.38
C PHE A 220 18.30 -9.33 -18.68
N TYR A 221 19.52 -9.82 -18.45
CA TYR A 221 20.74 -9.08 -18.75
C TYR A 221 20.86 -8.77 -20.26
N GLU A 222 20.65 -9.76 -21.13
CA GLU A 222 20.76 -9.59 -22.58
C GLU A 222 19.74 -8.57 -23.13
N ALA A 223 18.55 -8.51 -22.57
CA ALA A 223 17.56 -7.50 -22.94
C ALA A 223 18.06 -6.08 -22.62
N LEU A 224 18.56 -5.86 -21.41
CA LEU A 224 19.14 -4.55 -21.02
C LEU A 224 20.34 -4.19 -21.88
N LYS A 225 21.19 -5.18 -22.19
CA LYS A 225 22.37 -4.99 -23.02
C LYS A 225 22.02 -4.61 -24.45
N LYS A 226 21.06 -5.26 -25.06
CA LYS A 226 20.60 -4.94 -26.42
C LYS A 226 20.06 -3.51 -26.50
N VAL A 227 19.25 -3.06 -25.53
CA VAL A 227 18.74 -1.68 -25.48
C VAL A 227 19.90 -0.68 -25.58
N LYS A 228 20.98 -0.91 -24.85
CA LYS A 228 22.16 -0.05 -24.87
C LYS A 228 22.98 -0.17 -26.15
N ASP A 229 23.29 -1.41 -26.57
CA ASP A 229 24.16 -1.67 -27.72
C ASP A 229 23.53 -1.18 -29.02
N GLU A 230 22.23 -1.34 -29.17
CA GLU A 230 21.44 -0.86 -30.31
C GLU A 230 21.10 0.63 -30.20
N LYS A 231 21.44 1.27 -29.07
CA LYS A 231 21.19 2.70 -28.78
C LYS A 231 19.73 3.08 -29.02
N LEU A 232 18.85 2.30 -28.42
CA LEU A 232 17.41 2.57 -28.51
C LEU A 232 17.11 3.99 -28.05
N GLN A 233 16.25 4.65 -28.83
CA GLN A 233 15.76 5.99 -28.50
C GLN A 233 14.23 5.99 -28.47
N TYR A 234 13.70 6.79 -27.55
CA TYR A 234 12.29 7.10 -27.48
C TYR A 234 12.13 8.62 -27.43
N ASP A 235 11.34 9.17 -28.34
CA ASP A 235 11.14 10.62 -28.53
C ASP A 235 12.46 11.42 -28.60
N GLY A 236 13.46 10.84 -29.30
CA GLY A 236 14.78 11.46 -29.50
C GLY A 236 15.71 11.43 -28.28
N MET A 237 15.34 10.76 -27.22
CA MET A 237 16.14 10.56 -26.02
C MET A 237 16.61 9.11 -25.90
N ASP A 238 17.80 8.90 -25.35
CA ASP A 238 18.30 7.55 -25.11
C ASP A 238 17.43 6.82 -24.10
N VAL A 239 17.11 5.57 -24.39
CA VAL A 239 16.34 4.71 -23.48
C VAL A 239 17.21 4.28 -22.32
N ILE A 240 16.69 4.43 -21.11
CA ILE A 240 17.31 3.97 -19.85
C ILE A 240 17.01 2.47 -19.73
N PRO A 241 18.04 1.59 -19.72
CA PRO A 241 17.79 0.15 -19.71
C PRO A 241 17.02 -0.32 -18.47
N LEU A 242 17.43 0.11 -17.26
CA LEU A 242 16.81 -0.31 -16.00
C LEU A 242 16.72 0.85 -15.01
N THR A 243 15.57 0.98 -14.34
CA THR A 243 15.39 1.77 -13.13
C THR A 243 14.84 0.91 -11.99
N GLY A 244 15.18 1.28 -10.75
CA GLY A 244 14.83 0.50 -9.56
C GLY A 244 15.86 -0.61 -9.29
N VAL A 245 16.69 -0.40 -8.27
CA VAL A 245 17.74 -1.34 -7.85
C VAL A 245 17.43 -1.78 -6.42
N TYR A 246 17.05 -3.06 -6.26
CA TYR A 246 16.63 -3.62 -4.98
C TYR A 246 17.30 -4.99 -4.78
N ALA A 247 18.48 -4.98 -4.13
CA ALA A 247 19.27 -6.21 -3.98
C ALA A 247 18.56 -7.31 -3.19
N THR A 248 17.78 -6.95 -2.17
CA THR A 248 16.97 -7.92 -1.41
C THR A 248 15.93 -8.61 -2.30
N ASN A 249 15.21 -7.86 -3.12
CA ASN A 249 14.22 -8.42 -4.05
C ASN A 249 14.86 -9.30 -5.11
N MET A 250 15.99 -8.87 -5.65
CA MET A 250 16.73 -9.65 -6.64
C MET A 250 17.24 -10.95 -6.01
N ALA A 251 17.72 -10.91 -4.75
CA ALA A 251 18.12 -12.10 -4.02
C ALA A 251 16.95 -13.10 -3.83
N GLN A 252 15.75 -12.58 -3.54
CA GLN A 252 14.55 -13.42 -3.47
C GLN A 252 14.22 -14.04 -4.84
N GLN A 253 14.33 -13.26 -5.93
CA GLN A 253 14.17 -13.79 -7.29
C GLN A 253 15.23 -14.85 -7.63
N PHE A 254 16.41 -14.77 -7.04
CA PHE A 254 17.46 -15.79 -7.15
C PHE A 254 17.31 -16.97 -6.18
N GLY A 255 16.24 -17.00 -5.38
CA GLY A 255 15.89 -18.12 -4.52
C GLY A 255 16.30 -17.99 -3.07
N ALA A 256 16.66 -16.80 -2.58
CA ALA A 256 16.88 -16.57 -1.16
C ALA A 256 15.62 -16.92 -0.34
N GLN A 257 15.82 -17.60 0.79
CA GLN A 257 14.75 -18.08 1.66
C GLN A 257 14.85 -17.40 3.03
N LEU A 258 13.70 -17.07 3.63
CA LEU A 258 13.64 -16.41 4.94
C LEU A 258 13.71 -17.37 6.12
N GLU A 259 13.72 -18.66 5.87
CA GLU A 259 13.78 -19.71 6.88
C GLU A 259 14.73 -20.84 6.44
N ASP A 260 15.50 -21.40 7.36
CA ASP A 260 16.35 -22.55 7.09
C ASP A 260 15.64 -23.89 7.32
N LYS A 261 16.33 -25.00 7.02
CA LYS A 261 15.80 -26.37 7.19
C LYS A 261 15.56 -26.75 8.64
N GLU A 262 16.19 -26.08 9.57
CA GLU A 262 16.02 -26.23 11.01
C GLU A 262 14.87 -25.37 11.55
N GLY A 263 14.24 -24.54 10.69
CA GLY A 263 13.13 -23.67 11.04
C GLY A 263 13.56 -22.36 11.71
N ASN A 264 14.80 -21.91 11.51
CA ASN A 264 15.28 -20.63 12.02
C ASN A 264 15.14 -19.53 10.98
N LEU A 265 14.95 -18.31 11.47
CA LEU A 265 14.95 -17.11 10.63
C LEU A 265 16.26 -16.97 9.85
N GLN A 266 16.16 -16.58 8.59
CA GLN A 266 17.31 -16.26 7.74
C GLN A 266 17.32 -14.78 7.39
N ASP A 267 18.44 -14.09 7.60
CA ASP A 267 18.64 -12.75 7.02
C ASP A 267 19.11 -12.89 5.56
N ILE A 268 18.33 -12.32 4.64
CA ILE A 268 18.63 -12.36 3.20
C ILE A 268 20.04 -11.80 2.90
N LYS A 269 20.46 -10.76 3.62
CA LYS A 269 21.77 -10.11 3.42
C LYS A 269 22.96 -11.04 3.68
N LEU A 270 22.76 -12.12 4.41
CA LEU A 270 23.81 -13.11 4.74
C LEU A 270 23.82 -14.31 3.79
N GLN A 271 22.91 -14.38 2.82
CA GLN A 271 22.76 -15.53 1.93
C GLN A 271 23.59 -15.39 0.64
N PRO A 272 23.98 -16.51 0.02
CA PRO A 272 24.69 -16.51 -1.25
C PRO A 272 23.96 -15.76 -2.37
N GLU A 273 22.63 -15.89 -2.39
CA GLU A 273 21.76 -15.25 -3.38
C GLU A 273 21.80 -13.71 -3.28
N TYR A 274 22.06 -13.18 -2.09
CA TYR A 274 22.24 -11.72 -1.94
C TYR A 274 23.56 -11.25 -2.53
N LEU A 275 24.63 -11.99 -2.31
CA LEU A 275 25.92 -11.71 -2.95
C LEU A 275 25.81 -11.85 -4.47
N GLU A 276 25.08 -12.87 -4.95
CA GLU A 276 24.78 -13.04 -6.38
C GLU A 276 24.04 -11.81 -6.94
N ALA A 277 23.03 -11.31 -6.23
CA ALA A 277 22.28 -10.12 -6.62
C ALA A 277 23.17 -8.86 -6.66
N LEU A 278 24.05 -8.67 -5.68
CA LEU A 278 25.02 -7.58 -5.67
C LEU A 278 25.99 -7.65 -6.86
N LYS A 279 26.53 -8.83 -7.16
CA LYS A 279 27.41 -9.06 -8.32
C LYS A 279 26.69 -8.83 -9.64
N PHE A 280 25.44 -9.24 -9.73
CA PHE A 280 24.60 -9.00 -10.90
C PHE A 280 24.41 -7.49 -11.13
N TYR A 281 23.99 -6.74 -10.13
CA TYR A 281 23.89 -5.28 -10.24
C TYR A 281 25.23 -4.57 -10.45
N ASN A 282 26.31 -5.06 -9.85
CA ASN A 282 27.66 -4.56 -10.12
C ASN A 282 28.03 -4.73 -11.60
N ARG A 283 27.72 -5.87 -12.21
CA ARG A 283 27.90 -6.08 -13.65
C ARG A 283 27.09 -5.07 -14.45
N LEU A 284 25.79 -4.90 -14.13
CA LEU A 284 24.93 -3.92 -14.81
C LEU A 284 25.48 -2.50 -14.69
N TYR A 285 25.96 -2.12 -13.51
CA TYR A 285 26.55 -0.82 -13.28
C TYR A 285 27.85 -0.60 -14.09
N ARG A 286 28.80 -1.54 -14.01
CA ARG A 286 30.08 -1.45 -14.74
C ARG A 286 29.89 -1.40 -16.26
N GLU A 287 28.85 -2.04 -16.75
CA GLU A 287 28.48 -2.01 -18.16
C GLU A 287 27.58 -0.82 -18.50
N GLY A 288 27.22 0.03 -17.52
CA GLY A 288 26.39 1.23 -17.71
C GLY A 288 24.96 0.92 -18.14
N LEU A 289 24.41 -0.20 -17.67
CA LEU A 289 23.00 -0.59 -17.83
C LEU A 289 22.12 -0.02 -16.71
N ILE A 290 22.74 0.34 -15.59
CA ILE A 290 22.19 1.21 -14.54
C ILE A 290 23.17 2.37 -14.31
N THR A 291 22.65 3.50 -13.87
CA THR A 291 23.43 4.74 -13.72
C THR A 291 23.56 5.15 -12.26
N THR A 292 24.50 6.03 -11.94
CA THR A 292 24.77 6.46 -10.55
C THR A 292 23.57 7.15 -9.91
N ASP A 293 22.72 7.80 -10.68
CA ASP A 293 21.54 8.48 -10.18
C ASP A 293 20.48 7.51 -9.60
N GLU A 294 20.52 6.20 -9.95
CA GLU A 294 19.68 5.18 -9.30
C GLU A 294 19.85 5.14 -7.78
N PHE A 295 21.02 5.52 -7.26
CA PHE A 295 21.31 5.49 -5.82
C PHE A 295 21.01 6.81 -5.09
N THR A 296 20.56 7.84 -5.82
CA THR A 296 20.29 9.19 -5.26
C THR A 296 18.93 9.75 -5.63
N GLN A 297 18.27 9.19 -6.63
CA GLN A 297 16.94 9.62 -7.06
C GLN A 297 15.85 9.19 -6.07
N ASP A 298 14.85 10.02 -5.92
CA ASP A 298 13.65 9.71 -5.16
C ASP A 298 12.56 9.03 -6.02
N GLN A 299 11.46 8.63 -5.38
CA GLN A 299 10.32 7.98 -6.04
C GLN A 299 9.74 8.88 -7.15
N THR A 300 9.58 10.18 -6.89
CA THR A 300 9.01 11.13 -7.85
C THR A 300 9.85 11.23 -9.12
N GLN A 301 11.17 11.27 -8.97
CA GLN A 301 12.11 11.31 -10.11
C GLN A 301 12.04 10.03 -10.95
N ARG A 302 11.93 8.88 -10.31
CA ARG A 302 11.72 7.59 -10.99
C ARG A 302 10.41 7.54 -11.75
N ASP A 303 9.32 7.95 -11.11
CA ASP A 303 7.99 7.99 -11.70
C ASP A 303 7.94 8.92 -12.93
N GLN A 304 8.65 10.05 -12.88
CA GLN A 304 8.79 10.95 -14.03
C GLN A 304 9.53 10.29 -15.20
N LYS A 305 10.60 9.52 -14.94
CA LYS A 305 11.31 8.76 -15.98
C LYS A 305 10.41 7.71 -16.64
N VAL A 306 9.62 6.98 -15.86
CA VAL A 306 8.64 6.02 -16.38
C VAL A 306 7.55 6.75 -17.19
N ALA A 307 6.97 7.81 -16.67
CA ALA A 307 5.92 8.59 -17.33
C ALA A 307 6.39 9.23 -18.65
N SER A 308 7.68 9.58 -18.75
CA SER A 308 8.27 10.12 -20.00
C SER A 308 8.49 9.07 -21.09
N GLY A 309 8.35 7.78 -20.77
CA GLY A 309 8.60 6.67 -21.71
C GLY A 309 10.04 6.28 -21.93
N GLN A 310 10.99 6.92 -21.25
CA GLN A 310 12.43 6.66 -21.42
C GLN A 310 12.89 5.34 -20.80
N VAL A 311 12.14 4.76 -19.86
CA VAL A 311 12.55 3.56 -19.13
C VAL A 311 12.13 2.30 -19.91
N PHE A 312 13.10 1.41 -20.19
CA PHE A 312 12.82 0.11 -20.78
C PHE A 312 12.30 -0.90 -19.75
N MET A 313 13.01 -1.07 -18.64
CA MET A 313 12.59 -1.92 -17.53
C MET A 313 12.59 -1.17 -16.20
N ALA A 314 11.59 -1.45 -15.39
CA ALA A 314 11.47 -0.91 -14.04
C ALA A 314 11.20 -2.02 -13.03
N GLN A 315 11.83 -1.91 -11.85
CA GLN A 315 11.61 -2.82 -10.72
C GLN A 315 10.96 -2.09 -9.55
N GLY A 316 10.13 -2.81 -8.79
CA GLY A 316 9.53 -2.35 -7.55
C GLY A 316 8.13 -1.76 -7.70
N TRP A 317 7.64 -1.23 -6.60
CA TRP A 317 6.27 -0.72 -6.42
C TRP A 317 5.89 0.44 -7.36
N MET A 318 6.85 1.26 -7.75
CA MET A 318 6.61 2.53 -8.42
C MET A 318 5.90 2.46 -9.77
N THR A 319 5.98 1.32 -10.44
CA THR A 319 5.41 1.15 -11.78
C THR A 319 3.93 0.88 -11.79
N VAL A 320 3.31 1.05 -10.66
CA VAL A 320 1.88 0.91 -10.52
C VAL A 320 1.17 2.04 -11.29
N LYS A 321 0.02 2.36 -11.02
CA LYS A 321 -1.00 3.00 -11.83
C LYS A 321 -0.61 4.36 -12.45
N GLN A 322 -0.09 5.31 -11.66
CA GLN A 322 0.03 6.72 -12.10
C GLN A 322 1.07 6.98 -13.21
N PRO A 323 2.35 6.58 -13.09
CA PRO A 323 3.32 6.87 -14.14
C PRO A 323 2.99 6.14 -15.45
N ARG A 324 2.43 4.93 -15.38
CA ARG A 324 1.98 4.20 -16.57
C ARG A 324 0.75 4.85 -17.22
N SER A 325 -0.20 5.35 -16.44
CA SER A 325 -1.34 6.10 -16.97
C SER A 325 -0.90 7.37 -17.70
N ALA A 326 0.07 8.10 -17.16
CA ALA A 326 0.64 9.27 -17.82
C ALA A 326 1.35 8.91 -19.13
N LEU A 327 2.14 7.81 -19.13
CA LEU A 327 2.78 7.29 -20.33
C LEU A 327 1.76 6.95 -21.41
N TYR A 328 0.71 6.19 -21.08
CA TYR A 328 -0.31 5.74 -22.05
C TYR A 328 -1.17 6.89 -22.58
N SER A 329 -1.36 7.94 -21.76
CA SER A 329 -2.05 9.15 -22.19
C SER A 329 -1.24 9.95 -23.21
N SER A 330 0.10 9.94 -23.08
CA SER A 330 1.00 10.63 -24.01
C SER A 330 1.26 9.82 -25.29
N ASP A 331 1.40 8.50 -25.18
CA ASP A 331 1.59 7.57 -26.29
C ASP A 331 0.86 6.24 -26.03
N PRO A 332 -0.31 6.03 -26.66
CA PRO A 332 -1.08 4.79 -26.49
C PRO A 332 -0.36 3.51 -26.95
N ASN A 333 0.72 3.62 -27.72
CA ASN A 333 1.52 2.47 -28.18
C ASN A 333 2.64 2.12 -27.21
N ALA A 334 3.02 3.03 -26.30
CA ALA A 334 4.05 2.82 -25.31
C ALA A 334 3.50 2.02 -24.12
N LYS A 335 3.65 0.69 -24.17
CA LYS A 335 3.09 -0.23 -23.16
C LYS A 335 4.16 -0.75 -22.22
N MET A 336 4.05 -0.40 -20.93
CA MET A 336 4.86 -0.98 -19.86
C MET A 336 4.00 -1.95 -19.07
N LEU A 337 4.28 -3.23 -19.20
CA LEU A 337 3.49 -4.32 -18.61
C LEU A 337 4.31 -5.14 -17.62
N TYR A 338 3.62 -5.79 -16.70
CA TYR A 338 4.18 -6.79 -15.79
C TYR A 338 4.79 -7.95 -16.57
N CYS A 339 6.03 -8.30 -16.30
CA CYS A 339 6.75 -9.38 -16.98
C CYS A 339 7.15 -10.54 -16.06
N GLY A 340 6.62 -10.57 -14.85
CA GLY A 340 6.98 -11.60 -13.88
C GLY A 340 8.32 -11.37 -13.20
N SER A 341 8.81 -12.40 -12.54
CA SER A 341 10.08 -12.40 -11.82
C SER A 341 11.11 -13.26 -12.56
N ILE A 342 12.38 -12.99 -12.34
CA ILE A 342 13.45 -13.94 -12.68
C ILE A 342 13.25 -15.16 -11.78
N THR A 343 13.27 -16.35 -12.35
CA THR A 343 12.96 -17.60 -11.64
C THR A 343 14.16 -18.55 -11.49
N THR A 344 15.33 -18.12 -11.96
CA THR A 344 16.54 -18.95 -11.98
C THR A 344 17.73 -18.18 -11.45
N GLY A 345 18.11 -18.47 -10.20
CA GLY A 345 19.40 -18.09 -9.61
C GLY A 345 20.42 -19.22 -9.68
N ASP A 346 21.66 -18.95 -9.26
CA ASP A 346 22.77 -19.93 -9.29
C ASP A 346 22.56 -21.06 -8.27
N SER A 347 21.82 -20.82 -7.18
CA SER A 347 21.50 -21.84 -6.16
C SER A 347 20.56 -22.94 -6.66
N GLY A 348 19.77 -22.65 -7.69
CA GLY A 348 18.70 -23.53 -8.17
C GLY A 348 17.51 -23.65 -7.20
N ASN A 349 17.45 -22.82 -6.17
CA ASN A 349 16.32 -22.76 -5.25
C ASN A 349 15.08 -22.20 -5.94
N GLN A 350 13.90 -22.68 -5.52
CA GLN A 350 12.63 -22.16 -5.97
C GLN A 350 12.47 -20.70 -5.53
N HIS A 351 12.03 -19.87 -6.46
CA HIS A 351 11.63 -18.50 -6.17
C HIS A 351 10.24 -18.46 -5.51
N TYR A 352 10.13 -17.70 -4.44
CA TYR A 352 8.86 -17.44 -3.75
C TYR A 352 8.60 -15.93 -3.63
N LEU A 353 7.34 -15.54 -3.80
CA LEU A 353 6.87 -14.19 -3.53
C LEU A 353 6.08 -14.16 -2.22
N SER A 354 6.15 -13.08 -1.48
CA SER A 354 5.24 -12.90 -0.34
C SER A 354 3.81 -12.73 -0.84
N SER A 355 2.85 -13.27 -0.08
CA SER A 355 1.47 -12.88 -0.23
C SER A 355 1.31 -11.41 0.16
N ILE A 356 0.38 -10.70 -0.49
CA ILE A 356 0.18 -9.28 -0.19
C ILE A 356 -0.32 -9.11 1.25
N ASN A 357 0.36 -8.29 2.04
CA ASN A 357 -0.11 -7.80 3.34
C ASN A 357 -0.77 -8.87 4.25
N ALA A 358 -0.19 -10.07 4.36
CA ALA A 358 -0.77 -11.13 5.20
C ALA A 358 -0.99 -10.67 6.66
N ALA A 359 -0.12 -9.79 7.18
CA ALA A 359 -0.28 -9.14 8.48
C ALA A 359 -0.99 -7.78 8.43
N GLY A 360 -1.42 -7.30 7.26
CA GLY A 360 -2.04 -6.00 7.08
C GLY A 360 -1.04 -4.86 6.86
N TRP A 361 -1.56 -3.65 6.64
CA TRP A 361 -0.73 -2.46 6.37
C TRP A 361 -0.73 -1.49 7.54
N THR A 362 -1.90 -0.93 7.91
CA THR A 362 -1.99 0.09 8.96
C THR A 362 -2.74 -0.41 10.17
N THR A 363 -2.36 0.07 11.35
CA THR A 363 -3.14 -0.09 12.59
C THR A 363 -3.84 1.21 12.96
N THR A 364 -5.08 1.10 13.39
CA THR A 364 -5.88 2.20 13.94
C THR A 364 -6.28 1.85 15.37
N MET A 365 -5.98 2.75 16.30
CA MET A 365 -6.16 2.53 17.72
C MET A 365 -6.94 3.68 18.36
N ILE A 366 -7.81 3.36 19.31
CA ILE A 366 -8.50 4.34 20.17
C ILE A 366 -7.62 4.61 21.38
N THR A 367 -7.24 5.87 21.60
CA THR A 367 -6.39 6.22 22.72
C THR A 367 -7.18 6.36 24.02
N LYS A 368 -6.49 6.31 25.15
CA LYS A 368 -7.11 6.60 26.46
C LYS A 368 -7.50 8.06 26.65
N SER A 369 -7.03 8.96 25.78
CA SER A 369 -7.40 10.38 25.79
C SER A 369 -8.75 10.64 25.11
N ALA A 370 -9.30 9.64 24.41
CA ALA A 370 -10.56 9.78 23.68
C ALA A 370 -11.73 10.13 24.60
N GLU A 371 -12.42 11.23 24.30
CA GLU A 371 -13.58 11.70 25.09
C GLU A 371 -14.85 10.85 24.82
N HIS A 372 -14.97 10.27 23.59
CA HIS A 372 -16.14 9.53 23.13
C HIS A 372 -15.78 8.15 22.57
N PRO A 373 -15.13 7.24 23.34
CA PRO A 373 -14.69 5.95 22.82
C PRO A 373 -15.84 5.05 22.36
N ASP A 374 -17.02 5.19 22.96
CA ASP A 374 -18.27 4.52 22.56
C ASP A 374 -18.72 4.91 21.14
N ARG A 375 -18.59 6.18 20.79
CA ARG A 375 -18.93 6.70 19.48
C ARG A 375 -17.86 6.34 18.44
N ILE A 376 -16.59 6.32 18.83
CA ILE A 376 -15.47 5.97 17.95
C ILE A 376 -15.53 4.49 17.58
N ILE A 377 -15.81 3.58 18.53
CA ILE A 377 -15.94 2.15 18.18
C ILE A 377 -17.18 1.91 17.30
N SER A 378 -18.24 2.69 17.47
CA SER A 378 -19.41 2.64 16.60
C SER A 378 -19.10 3.17 15.19
N LEU A 379 -18.22 4.19 15.06
CA LEU A 379 -17.69 4.61 13.75
C LEU A 379 -16.84 3.50 13.11
N PHE A 380 -16.03 2.77 13.88
CA PHE A 380 -15.28 1.63 13.36
C PHE A 380 -16.23 0.52 12.87
N SER A 381 -17.34 0.32 13.55
CA SER A 381 -18.38 -0.61 13.06
C SER A 381 -18.95 -0.16 11.69
N TYR A 382 -19.20 1.13 11.48
CA TYR A 382 -19.59 1.68 10.18
C TYR A 382 -18.52 1.45 9.12
N LEU A 383 -17.26 1.76 9.41
CA LEU A 383 -16.14 1.67 8.47
C LEU A 383 -15.78 0.23 8.08
N THR A 384 -16.11 -0.76 8.92
CA THR A 384 -15.85 -2.17 8.64
C THR A 384 -17.01 -2.89 7.92
N GLN A 385 -18.06 -2.15 7.50
CA GLN A 385 -19.11 -2.71 6.66
C GLN A 385 -18.69 -2.80 5.19
N GLU A 386 -19.23 -3.79 4.47
CA GLU A 386 -18.98 -3.97 3.04
C GLU A 386 -19.28 -2.70 2.22
N GLU A 387 -20.37 -2.01 2.55
CA GLU A 387 -20.79 -0.79 1.85
C GLU A 387 -19.75 0.34 2.00
N ALA A 388 -19.15 0.50 3.17
CA ALA A 388 -18.12 1.51 3.40
C ALA A 388 -16.86 1.24 2.55
N ALA A 389 -16.44 -0.02 2.46
CA ALA A 389 -15.31 -0.42 1.62
C ALA A 389 -15.62 -0.25 0.12
N LEU A 390 -16.83 -0.55 -0.31
CA LEU A 390 -17.27 -0.33 -1.70
C LEU A 390 -17.38 1.17 -2.03
N ASP A 391 -17.89 1.99 -1.13
CA ASP A 391 -17.93 3.46 -1.29
C ASP A 391 -16.50 4.04 -1.36
N GLU A 392 -15.55 3.44 -0.62
CA GLU A 392 -14.14 3.82 -0.70
C GLU A 392 -13.51 3.45 -2.04
N GLU A 393 -13.75 2.25 -2.57
CA GLU A 393 -13.13 1.81 -3.83
C GLU A 393 -13.81 2.41 -5.05
N TYR A 394 -15.13 2.33 -5.11
CA TYR A 394 -15.89 2.65 -6.32
C TYR A 394 -16.45 4.08 -6.35
N GLY A 395 -16.46 4.77 -5.20
CA GLY A 395 -17.05 6.09 -5.01
C GLY A 395 -18.51 6.02 -4.55
N CYS A 396 -18.85 6.76 -3.49
CA CYS A 396 -20.19 6.81 -2.91
C CYS A 396 -21.24 7.19 -3.95
N GLY A 397 -22.20 6.28 -4.20
CA GLY A 397 -23.25 6.45 -5.20
C GLY A 397 -22.82 6.28 -6.67
N CYS A 398 -21.55 5.90 -6.93
CA CYS A 398 -20.96 5.82 -8.25
C CYS A 398 -20.94 4.41 -8.86
N TYR A 399 -21.51 3.41 -8.20
CA TYR A 399 -21.50 2.02 -8.66
C TYR A 399 -22.86 1.35 -8.48
N ASP A 400 -23.03 0.23 -9.15
CA ASP A 400 -24.12 -0.71 -8.98
C ASP A 400 -23.54 -2.13 -8.81
N ILE A 401 -24.25 -3.00 -8.08
CA ILE A 401 -23.89 -4.43 -7.98
C ILE A 401 -24.61 -5.20 -9.07
N VAL A 402 -23.88 -5.73 -10.03
CA VAL A 402 -24.38 -6.50 -11.17
C VAL A 402 -23.75 -7.89 -11.13
N ASP A 403 -24.57 -8.93 -11.03
CA ASP A 403 -24.12 -10.32 -10.92
C ASP A 403 -23.06 -10.53 -9.81
N GLY A 404 -23.25 -9.84 -8.67
CA GLY A 404 -22.34 -9.91 -7.52
C GLY A 404 -21.02 -9.13 -7.69
N LYS A 405 -20.88 -8.33 -8.74
CA LYS A 405 -19.70 -7.49 -9.00
C LYS A 405 -20.06 -6.01 -8.95
N ALA A 406 -19.18 -5.21 -8.37
CA ALA A 406 -19.34 -3.76 -8.36
C ALA A 406 -18.88 -3.16 -9.69
N ILE A 407 -19.79 -2.49 -10.35
CA ILE A 407 -19.57 -1.86 -11.66
C ILE A 407 -19.78 -0.36 -11.52
N ARG A 408 -18.74 0.45 -11.80
CA ARG A 408 -18.91 1.90 -11.84
C ARG A 408 -19.90 2.31 -12.93
N LYS A 409 -20.74 3.27 -12.60
CA LYS A 409 -21.67 3.91 -13.53
C LYS A 409 -20.90 4.68 -14.61
N GLU A 410 -21.45 4.73 -15.81
CA GLU A 410 -20.78 5.31 -16.98
C GLU A 410 -20.40 6.79 -16.74
N GLU A 411 -21.27 7.55 -16.08
CA GLU A 411 -20.99 8.97 -15.75
C GLU A 411 -19.81 9.08 -14.77
N ALA A 412 -19.73 8.19 -13.77
CA ALA A 412 -18.63 8.19 -12.81
C ALA A 412 -17.31 7.77 -13.48
N VAL A 413 -17.32 6.74 -14.34
CA VAL A 413 -16.14 6.34 -15.11
C VAL A 413 -15.56 7.54 -15.83
N LYS A 414 -16.40 8.32 -16.52
CA LYS A 414 -15.96 9.49 -17.26
C LYS A 414 -15.35 10.56 -16.35
N GLU A 415 -15.95 10.86 -15.18
CA GLU A 415 -15.40 11.85 -14.25
C GLU A 415 -14.02 11.42 -13.72
N TYR A 416 -13.83 10.12 -13.42
CA TYR A 416 -12.53 9.59 -12.98
C TYR A 416 -11.48 9.58 -14.11
N GLU A 417 -11.89 9.41 -15.37
CA GLU A 417 -11.00 9.52 -16.52
C GLU A 417 -10.61 10.98 -16.81
N ASP A 418 -11.56 11.91 -16.70
CA ASP A 418 -11.32 13.33 -16.95
C ASP A 418 -10.40 13.97 -15.89
N ASP A 419 -10.63 13.69 -14.60
CA ASP A 419 -9.78 14.13 -13.47
C ASP A 419 -9.95 13.19 -12.28
N TYR A 420 -9.05 12.22 -12.17
CA TYR A 420 -9.08 11.22 -11.10
C TYR A 420 -9.09 11.85 -9.70
N ASN A 421 -8.23 12.85 -9.46
CA ASN A 421 -8.11 13.45 -8.13
C ASN A 421 -9.37 14.24 -7.74
N ALA A 422 -9.95 14.96 -8.70
CA ALA A 422 -11.20 15.69 -8.45
C ALA A 422 -12.36 14.72 -8.17
N ALA A 423 -12.51 13.65 -8.96
CA ALA A 423 -13.53 12.63 -8.76
C ALA A 423 -13.33 11.88 -7.43
N TYR A 424 -12.10 11.48 -7.12
CA TYR A 424 -11.76 10.82 -5.86
C TYR A 424 -12.11 11.71 -4.65
N ASN A 425 -11.73 12.98 -4.66
CA ASN A 425 -12.05 13.92 -3.58
C ASN A 425 -13.56 14.23 -3.48
N LYS A 426 -14.33 14.00 -4.53
CA LYS A 426 -15.78 14.20 -4.55
C LYS A 426 -16.57 13.01 -4.03
N TYR A 427 -16.10 11.79 -4.31
CA TYR A 427 -16.88 10.57 -4.12
C TYR A 427 -16.34 9.61 -3.07
N ASN A 428 -15.01 9.55 -2.85
CA ASN A 428 -14.39 8.56 -1.98
C ASN A 428 -14.13 9.11 -0.57
N MET A 429 -14.17 8.22 0.40
CA MET A 429 -14.01 8.57 1.81
C MET A 429 -12.56 8.86 2.18
N ASN A 430 -11.62 8.18 1.52
CA ASN A 430 -10.18 8.19 1.83
C ASN A 430 -9.88 7.84 3.31
N LEU A 431 -10.56 6.81 3.84
CA LEU A 431 -10.40 6.26 5.19
C LEU A 431 -10.10 4.75 5.18
N SER A 432 -9.53 4.24 4.08
CA SER A 432 -9.18 2.82 3.93
C SER A 432 -8.32 2.24 5.06
N PHE A 433 -7.64 3.10 5.82
CA PHE A 433 -6.82 2.71 6.99
C PHE A 433 -7.60 2.05 8.13
N ALA A 434 -8.89 2.33 8.26
CA ALA A 434 -9.73 1.81 9.34
C ALA A 434 -10.86 0.92 8.79
N MET A 435 -10.68 0.36 7.60
CA MET A 435 -11.66 -0.49 6.93
C MET A 435 -11.14 -1.92 6.78
N ASP A 436 -12.03 -2.88 6.72
CA ASP A 436 -11.73 -4.18 6.10
C ASP A 436 -11.76 -4.02 4.57
N TYR A 437 -10.74 -3.33 4.05
CA TYR A 437 -10.69 -3.00 2.63
C TYR A 437 -10.54 -4.23 1.73
N THR A 438 -10.08 -5.34 2.28
CA THR A 438 -9.89 -6.60 1.53
C THR A 438 -11.21 -7.19 1.03
N ILE A 439 -12.32 -6.80 1.64
CA ILE A 439 -13.66 -7.27 1.26
C ILE A 439 -14.07 -6.89 -0.17
N ILE A 440 -13.48 -5.84 -0.73
CA ILE A 440 -13.76 -5.39 -2.10
C ILE A 440 -13.42 -6.46 -3.15
N GLN A 441 -12.47 -7.36 -2.87
CA GLN A 441 -12.07 -8.42 -3.80
C GLN A 441 -13.22 -9.36 -4.17
N LYS A 442 -14.14 -9.61 -3.24
CA LYS A 442 -15.38 -10.34 -3.49
C LYS A 442 -16.19 -9.70 -4.63
N TYR A 443 -16.17 -8.38 -4.71
CA TYR A 443 -16.94 -7.56 -5.66
C TYR A 443 -16.14 -7.14 -6.88
N GLU A 444 -14.85 -7.45 -6.95
CA GLU A 444 -13.99 -7.05 -8.06
C GLU A 444 -14.41 -7.70 -9.38
N ASN A 445 -14.60 -6.87 -10.42
CA ASN A 445 -14.83 -7.36 -11.78
C ASN A 445 -13.48 -7.68 -12.43
N LEU A 446 -13.18 -8.96 -12.59
CA LEU A 446 -11.95 -9.42 -13.25
C LEU A 446 -12.01 -9.36 -14.78
N ASN A 447 -13.19 -9.09 -15.36
CA ASN A 447 -13.40 -8.98 -16.82
C ASN A 447 -13.42 -7.50 -17.22
N VAL A 448 -12.26 -6.87 -17.18
CA VAL A 448 -12.10 -5.45 -17.51
C VAL A 448 -11.53 -5.25 -18.90
N GLU A 449 -11.88 -4.14 -19.56
CA GLU A 449 -11.34 -3.78 -20.88
C GLU A 449 -10.06 -2.93 -20.76
N ASN A 450 -9.93 -2.14 -19.69
CA ASN A 450 -8.77 -1.28 -19.46
C ASN A 450 -7.49 -2.12 -19.31
N GLU A 451 -6.48 -1.82 -20.10
CA GLU A 451 -5.25 -2.61 -20.20
C GLU A 451 -4.38 -2.51 -18.93
N LEU A 452 -4.33 -1.34 -18.30
CA LEU A 452 -3.62 -1.17 -17.02
C LEU A 452 -4.27 -1.99 -15.90
N GLU A 453 -5.58 -2.03 -15.90
CA GLU A 453 -6.34 -2.79 -14.92
C GLU A 453 -6.21 -4.30 -15.15
N LYS A 454 -6.23 -4.75 -16.42
CA LYS A 454 -5.90 -6.14 -16.77
C LYS A 454 -4.51 -6.54 -16.30
N ASP A 455 -3.54 -5.67 -16.50
CA ASP A 455 -2.15 -5.93 -16.12
C ASP A 455 -1.99 -5.97 -14.59
N ARG A 456 -2.67 -5.08 -13.85
CA ARG A 456 -2.73 -5.12 -12.38
C ARG A 456 -3.31 -6.45 -11.89
N ILE A 457 -4.46 -6.85 -12.44
CA ILE A 457 -5.11 -8.12 -12.08
C ILE A 457 -4.19 -9.31 -12.38
N ASN A 458 -3.53 -9.31 -13.54
CA ASN A 458 -2.60 -10.38 -13.91
C ASN A 458 -1.40 -10.45 -12.96
N MET A 459 -0.86 -9.32 -12.53
CA MET A 459 0.23 -9.24 -11.56
C MET A 459 -0.21 -9.74 -10.18
N GLU A 460 -1.28 -9.19 -9.65
CA GLU A 460 -1.77 -9.52 -8.29
C GLU A 460 -2.25 -10.96 -8.18
N ARG A 461 -2.72 -11.54 -9.29
CA ARG A 461 -3.23 -12.90 -9.38
C ARG A 461 -2.36 -13.78 -10.27
N ASP A 462 -1.04 -13.58 -10.22
CA ASP A 462 -0.08 -14.38 -10.96
C ASP A 462 -0.18 -15.85 -10.52
N LYS A 463 -0.77 -16.67 -11.40
CA LYS A 463 -1.02 -18.09 -11.15
C LYS A 463 0.26 -18.93 -11.12
N ASP A 464 1.34 -18.41 -11.69
CA ASP A 464 2.64 -19.08 -11.75
C ASP A 464 3.49 -18.72 -10.51
N ALA A 465 3.06 -17.73 -9.72
CA ALA A 465 3.77 -17.33 -8.50
C ALA A 465 3.66 -18.40 -7.42
N GLN A 466 4.80 -18.74 -6.83
CA GLN A 466 4.85 -19.50 -5.59
C GLN A 466 4.84 -18.53 -4.42
N LEU A 467 3.94 -18.74 -3.46
CA LEU A 467 3.72 -17.79 -2.36
C LEU A 467 4.16 -18.37 -1.02
N TYR A 468 4.62 -17.47 -0.14
CA TYR A 468 4.75 -17.73 1.29
C TYR A 468 3.94 -16.70 2.07
N ASP A 469 3.46 -17.08 3.26
CA ASP A 469 2.78 -16.16 4.18
C ASP A 469 3.84 -15.42 5.01
N ASP A 470 3.95 -14.11 4.83
CA ASP A 470 4.94 -13.27 5.50
C ASP A 470 4.58 -12.93 6.96
N LYS A 471 3.42 -13.38 7.45
CA LYS A 471 2.89 -13.03 8.77
C LYS A 471 3.84 -13.35 9.91
N CYS A 472 4.49 -14.53 9.88
CA CYS A 472 5.42 -14.90 10.94
C CYS A 472 6.72 -14.09 10.98
N PHE A 473 7.04 -13.34 9.91
CA PHE A 473 8.16 -12.40 9.86
C PHE A 473 7.80 -11.00 10.35
N SER A 474 6.53 -10.78 10.75
CA SER A 474 6.06 -9.52 11.31
C SER A 474 6.36 -9.43 12.81
N ASP A 475 6.47 -8.21 13.34
CA ASP A 475 6.69 -7.92 14.77
C ASP A 475 7.93 -8.59 15.39
N ILE A 476 8.92 -8.96 14.57
CA ILE A 476 10.18 -9.54 15.06
C ILE A 476 11.21 -8.48 15.47
N ASN A 477 10.96 -7.20 15.20
CA ASN A 477 11.89 -6.13 15.51
C ASN A 477 11.82 -5.71 16.99
N PRO A 478 12.95 -5.30 17.60
CA PRO A 478 12.95 -4.79 18.98
C PRO A 478 12.19 -3.47 19.10
N MET A 479 11.55 -3.28 20.27
CA MET A 479 10.81 -2.05 20.61
C MET A 479 11.70 -0.81 20.57
N ALA A 480 11.14 0.30 20.09
CA ALA A 480 11.80 1.60 20.09
C ALA A 480 12.30 1.98 21.50
N GLY A 481 13.49 2.62 21.58
CA GLY A 481 14.08 3.02 22.84
C GLY A 481 14.88 1.93 23.57
N THR A 482 14.97 0.71 23.02
CA THR A 482 15.84 -0.35 23.56
C THR A 482 17.23 -0.31 22.92
N ASP A 483 18.23 -0.89 23.60
CA ASP A 483 19.59 -1.01 23.06
C ASP A 483 19.61 -1.80 21.74
N LEU A 484 18.80 -2.86 21.63
CA LEU A 484 18.69 -3.66 20.41
C LEU A 484 18.07 -2.86 19.25
N ALA A 485 17.11 -1.98 19.53
CA ALA A 485 16.56 -1.10 18.51
C ALA A 485 17.60 -0.09 18.00
N ALA A 486 18.48 0.41 18.90
CA ALA A 486 19.59 1.27 18.51
C ALA A 486 20.64 0.52 17.67
N ILE A 487 20.93 -0.74 17.99
CA ILE A 487 21.79 -1.63 17.19
C ILE A 487 21.19 -1.81 15.79
N LYS A 488 19.89 -2.18 15.71
CA LYS A 488 19.20 -2.34 14.42
C LYS A 488 19.28 -1.08 13.57
N ALA A 489 18.94 0.08 14.14
CA ALA A 489 18.99 1.35 13.42
C ALA A 489 20.40 1.67 12.88
N SER A 490 21.44 1.37 13.67
CA SER A 490 22.84 1.56 13.27
C SER A 490 23.24 0.62 12.14
N ILE A 491 22.81 -0.64 12.17
CA ILE A 491 23.04 -1.63 11.11
C ILE A 491 22.32 -1.21 9.83
N ASP A 492 21.06 -0.80 9.92
CA ASP A 492 20.27 -0.37 8.75
C ASP A 492 20.88 0.85 8.07
N GLU A 493 21.31 1.86 8.82
CA GLU A 493 21.95 3.05 8.28
C GLU A 493 23.32 2.74 7.65
N TYR A 494 24.10 1.87 8.28
CA TYR A 494 25.35 1.40 7.70
C TYR A 494 25.11 0.67 6.37
N TRP A 495 24.15 -0.25 6.33
CA TRP A 495 23.85 -1.05 5.13
C TRP A 495 23.36 -0.18 3.99
N LYS A 496 22.48 0.79 4.27
CA LYS A 496 21.98 1.77 3.30
C LYS A 496 23.12 2.52 2.59
N SER A 497 24.22 2.77 3.29
CA SER A 497 25.40 3.42 2.71
C SER A 497 26.36 2.44 2.04
N ALA A 498 26.45 1.20 2.50
CA ALA A 498 27.38 0.19 2.03
C ALA A 498 26.93 -0.50 0.73
N GLU A 499 25.63 -0.79 0.60
CA GLU A 499 25.07 -1.49 -0.57
C GLU A 499 25.35 -0.76 -1.90
N PRO A 500 25.13 0.56 -2.05
CA PRO A 500 25.51 1.28 -3.26
C PRO A 500 27.01 1.19 -3.57
N GLN A 501 27.88 1.18 -2.55
CA GLN A 501 29.32 1.08 -2.76
C GLN A 501 29.73 -0.30 -3.30
N MET A 502 29.07 -1.36 -2.85
CA MET A 502 29.26 -2.72 -3.37
C MET A 502 28.86 -2.80 -4.84
N ILE A 503 27.69 -2.26 -5.18
CA ILE A 503 27.17 -2.25 -6.56
C ILE A 503 28.05 -1.39 -7.47
N MET A 504 28.55 -0.26 -7.00
CA MET A 504 29.44 0.63 -7.77
C MET A 504 30.91 0.22 -7.78
N ALA A 505 31.27 -0.91 -7.17
CA ALA A 505 32.64 -1.41 -7.15
C ALA A 505 33.23 -1.57 -8.55
N SER A 506 34.54 -1.40 -8.68
CA SER A 506 35.26 -1.41 -9.97
C SER A 506 35.36 -2.80 -10.59
N SER A 507 35.18 -3.85 -9.80
CA SER A 507 35.15 -5.25 -10.24
C SER A 507 34.26 -6.11 -9.35
N GLU A 508 33.99 -7.31 -9.80
CA GLU A 508 33.22 -8.31 -9.05
C GLU A 508 33.95 -8.75 -7.77
N GLU A 509 35.27 -8.88 -7.86
CA GLU A 509 36.12 -9.22 -6.70
C GLU A 509 36.12 -8.12 -5.64
N GLU A 510 36.08 -6.86 -6.06
CA GLU A 510 35.96 -5.74 -5.14
C GLU A 510 34.57 -5.67 -4.51
N CYS A 511 33.53 -5.94 -5.27
CA CYS A 511 32.16 -6.05 -4.77
C CYS A 511 32.08 -7.13 -3.66
N GLU A 512 32.59 -8.33 -3.91
CA GLU A 512 32.63 -9.42 -2.93
C GLU A 512 33.46 -9.06 -1.69
N LYS A 513 34.59 -8.41 -1.87
CA LYS A 513 35.42 -7.94 -0.75
C LYS A 513 34.68 -6.92 0.11
N LEU A 514 34.02 -5.93 -0.50
CA LEU A 514 33.23 -4.94 0.23
C LEU A 514 32.04 -5.58 0.96
N TYR A 515 31.39 -6.54 0.33
CA TYR A 515 30.33 -7.32 0.97
C TYR A 515 30.84 -8.05 2.21
N GLN A 516 31.98 -8.76 2.12
CA GLN A 516 32.54 -9.45 3.28
C GLN A 516 32.91 -8.49 4.42
N GLN A 517 33.46 -7.34 4.08
CA GLN A 517 33.74 -6.28 5.05
C GLN A 517 32.47 -5.75 5.71
N ALA A 518 31.39 -5.64 4.97
CA ALA A 518 30.11 -5.19 5.51
C ALA A 518 29.51 -6.24 6.46
N ILE A 519 29.61 -7.52 6.14
CA ILE A 519 29.19 -8.61 7.05
C ILE A 519 29.98 -8.55 8.37
N ASP A 520 31.31 -8.43 8.30
CA ASP A 520 32.15 -8.32 9.48
C ASP A 520 31.80 -7.09 10.32
N GLN A 521 31.49 -5.98 9.65
CA GLN A 521 31.11 -4.72 10.32
C GLN A 521 29.79 -4.84 11.06
N ILE A 522 28.71 -5.37 10.44
CA ILE A 522 27.43 -5.51 11.13
C ILE A 522 27.50 -6.48 12.31
N LYS A 523 28.31 -7.56 12.20
CA LYS A 523 28.57 -8.46 13.33
C LYS A 523 29.25 -7.73 14.48
N SER A 524 30.23 -6.86 14.19
CA SER A 524 30.88 -6.04 15.21
C SER A 524 29.94 -5.03 15.87
N MET A 525 28.84 -4.64 15.22
CA MET A 525 27.82 -3.73 15.72
C MET A 525 26.77 -4.41 16.61
N GLY A 526 26.80 -5.75 16.74
CA GLY A 526 25.88 -6.50 17.58
C GLY A 526 24.80 -7.26 16.80
N PHE A 527 25.01 -7.54 15.52
CA PHE A 527 24.06 -8.29 14.69
C PHE A 527 23.63 -9.62 15.32
N ASP A 528 24.56 -10.39 15.91
CA ASP A 528 24.25 -11.69 16.48
C ASP A 528 23.21 -11.59 17.61
N GLN A 529 23.29 -10.56 18.46
CA GLN A 529 22.30 -10.33 19.53
C GLN A 529 20.94 -9.91 18.95
N LEU A 530 20.93 -9.09 17.90
CA LEU A 530 19.72 -8.70 17.21
C LEU A 530 19.05 -9.91 16.57
N TYR A 531 19.84 -10.74 15.90
CA TYR A 531 19.36 -11.95 15.25
C TYR A 531 18.75 -12.95 16.25
N GLU A 532 19.40 -13.19 17.39
CA GLU A 532 18.86 -14.07 18.45
C GLU A 532 17.49 -13.59 18.91
N PHE A 533 17.33 -12.28 19.12
CA PHE A 533 16.05 -11.69 19.51
C PHE A 533 14.99 -11.89 18.40
N GLN A 534 15.33 -11.58 17.15
CA GLN A 534 14.41 -11.70 16.03
C GLN A 534 14.00 -13.17 15.78
N ASN A 535 14.94 -14.10 15.87
CA ASN A 535 14.68 -15.53 15.71
C ASN A 535 13.77 -16.08 16.82
N GLU A 536 13.93 -15.61 18.08
CA GLU A 536 13.02 -15.98 19.16
C GLU A 536 11.59 -15.50 18.88
N LYS A 537 11.42 -14.25 18.42
CA LYS A 537 10.12 -13.71 18.05
C LYS A 537 9.50 -14.46 16.86
N PHE A 538 10.30 -14.78 15.86
CA PHE A 538 9.88 -15.58 14.70
C PHE A 538 9.32 -16.95 15.14
N HIS A 539 10.02 -17.66 16.04
CA HIS A 539 9.51 -18.92 16.59
C HIS A 539 8.21 -18.75 17.39
N LYS A 540 8.07 -17.67 18.18
CA LYS A 540 6.81 -17.37 18.87
C LYS A 540 5.66 -17.13 17.88
N ASN A 541 5.93 -16.43 16.78
CA ASN A 541 4.93 -16.18 15.74
C ASN A 541 4.49 -17.50 15.07
N LYS A 542 5.42 -18.41 14.74
CA LYS A 542 5.08 -19.75 14.23
C LYS A 542 4.21 -20.53 15.21
N GLN A 543 4.54 -20.51 16.52
CA GLN A 543 3.73 -21.16 17.55
C GLN A 543 2.32 -20.56 17.62
N LYS A 544 2.19 -19.24 17.52
CA LYS A 544 0.89 -18.54 17.50
C LYS A 544 0.04 -18.93 16.30
N LEU A 545 0.68 -19.16 15.14
CA LEU A 545 0.02 -19.64 13.92
C LEU A 545 -0.22 -21.15 13.91
N GLY A 546 0.40 -21.91 14.82
CA GLY A 546 0.31 -23.36 14.86
C GLY A 546 1.02 -24.07 13.71
N ILE A 547 2.12 -23.49 13.20
CA ILE A 547 2.91 -24.01 12.08
C ILE A 547 4.34 -24.35 12.51
N ASP A 548 4.91 -25.40 11.92
CA ASP A 548 6.30 -25.78 12.16
C ASP A 548 7.26 -24.98 11.28
N PHE A 549 6.87 -24.77 10.01
CA PHE A 549 7.63 -24.00 9.03
C PHE A 549 6.76 -22.92 8.39
N ALA A 550 7.31 -21.71 8.29
CA ALA A 550 6.71 -20.60 7.57
C ALA A 550 6.96 -20.71 6.05
N TRP A 551 8.12 -21.26 5.69
CA TRP A 551 8.53 -21.37 4.30
C TRP A 551 7.94 -22.61 3.61
N PRO A 552 7.22 -22.47 2.49
CA PRO A 552 6.44 -23.56 1.90
C PRO A 552 7.26 -24.78 1.46
N SER A 553 8.49 -24.58 0.98
CA SER A 553 9.34 -25.68 0.52
C SER A 553 9.91 -26.54 1.65
N LEU A 554 9.73 -26.13 2.91
CA LEU A 554 10.22 -26.83 4.10
C LEU A 554 9.11 -27.57 4.85
N GLN A 555 7.84 -27.38 4.46
CA GLN A 555 6.65 -28.01 5.05
C GLN A 555 6.55 -29.50 4.71
#